data_cb5f40e2b10d984b162f8ca9e201ff53
#
_entry.id   cb5f40e2b10d984b162f8ca9e201ff53
#
_cell.length_a   1.000
_cell.length_b   1.000
_cell.length_c   1.000
_cell.angle_alpha   90.00
_cell.angle_beta   90.00
_cell.angle_gamma   90.00
#
_symmetry.space_group_name_H-M   'P 1'
#
loop_
_entity.id
_entity.type
_entity.pdbx_description
1 polymer ?
#
loop_
_entity_poly.entity_id
_entity_poly.type
_entity_poly.pdbx_seq_one_letter_code
_entity_poly.pdbx_strand_id
1 'polypeptide(L)'
;TRVLSAFAVGILLQGGVYLYLDQYMFAPTTEFNVSGASKDDTKNFPNVKEGRKYVSYDHQFMAVVTDDSLRIYKAGESKPTTVNLKGRSISYFNWMPDRNYAIMGLYTDNKVVMARLNADDPEHEVDTELEDVPKGSRIVDAAYSEATNVVYMKVKVREGAYRIYRTDANYDTRRVYMQATDIGRIAVFYDEDNFFYDNVRTGDIFMFNGVEGGWRVINPPGRFRFIGVDMDKTIYIARVDEDNNALTVYTGKLGVGFQPVYKYNHPTTFNELTLSDVKDIIKNGSEETTKVTDDDTSSQSSSQSSSSKSNKSNSESKKKS
;
A
#
# COMPACT_ATOMS: atom_id res chain seq x y z
N THR A 1 -10.00 13.60 -52.14
CA THR A 1 -10.79 14.02 -50.94
C THR A 1 -11.50 12.82 -50.26
N ARG A 2 -12.25 11.99 -50.96
CA ARG A 2 -13.01 10.86 -50.37
C ARG A 2 -12.11 9.79 -49.68
N VAL A 3 -10.92 9.51 -50.21
CA VAL A 3 -9.97 8.56 -49.61
C VAL A 3 -9.35 9.12 -48.32
N LEU A 4 -9.03 10.41 -48.30
CA LEU A 4 -8.51 11.09 -47.11
C LEU A 4 -9.57 11.16 -45.98
N SER A 5 -10.82 11.39 -46.30
CA SER A 5 -11.89 11.39 -45.27
C SER A 5 -12.19 10.00 -44.75
N ALA A 6 -12.14 8.94 -45.57
CA ALA A 6 -12.28 7.55 -45.10
C ALA A 6 -11.11 7.15 -44.18
N PHE A 7 -9.87 7.59 -44.48
CA PHE A 7 -8.70 7.34 -43.63
C PHE A 7 -8.79 8.06 -42.30
N ALA A 8 -9.26 9.32 -42.30
CA ALA A 8 -9.45 10.10 -41.07
C ALA A 8 -10.54 9.47 -40.15
N VAL A 9 -11.63 8.99 -40.74
CA VAL A 9 -12.70 8.29 -40.01
C VAL A 9 -12.14 6.98 -39.42
N GLY A 10 -11.33 6.23 -40.15
CA GLY A 10 -10.69 5.00 -39.68
C GLY A 10 -9.79 5.25 -38.45
N ILE A 11 -8.97 6.31 -38.47
CA ILE A 11 -8.13 6.69 -37.35
C ILE A 11 -8.96 7.10 -36.13
N LEU A 12 -10.04 7.85 -36.31
CA LEU A 12 -10.94 8.26 -35.23
C LEU A 12 -11.64 7.06 -34.58
N LEU A 13 -12.13 6.11 -35.38
CA LEU A 13 -12.74 4.88 -34.90
C LEU A 13 -11.71 4.03 -34.14
N GLN A 14 -10.51 3.88 -34.69
CA GLN A 14 -9.45 3.12 -34.03
C GLN A 14 -9.00 3.80 -32.73
N GLY A 15 -8.88 5.13 -32.70
CA GLY A 15 -8.61 5.90 -31.49
C GLY A 15 -9.71 5.74 -30.44
N GLY A 16 -10.98 5.75 -30.85
CA GLY A 16 -12.11 5.50 -29.97
C GLY A 16 -12.12 4.08 -29.38
N VAL A 17 -11.78 3.08 -30.19
CA VAL A 17 -11.64 1.70 -29.71
C VAL A 17 -10.49 1.58 -28.73
N TYR A 18 -9.33 2.17 -29.00
CA TYR A 18 -8.20 2.14 -28.07
C TYR A 18 -8.50 2.87 -26.76
N LEU A 19 -9.15 4.04 -26.80
CA LEU A 19 -9.59 4.74 -25.60
C LEU A 19 -10.59 3.94 -24.78
N TYR A 20 -11.54 3.26 -25.46
CA TYR A 20 -12.50 2.38 -24.78
C TYR A 20 -11.80 1.18 -24.12
N LEU A 21 -10.90 0.53 -24.84
CA LEU A 21 -10.13 -0.60 -24.30
C LEU A 21 -9.27 -0.16 -23.11
N ASP A 22 -8.58 0.98 -23.21
CA ASP A 22 -7.72 1.51 -22.17
C ASP A 22 -8.51 1.93 -20.91
N GLN A 23 -9.63 2.61 -21.09
CA GLN A 23 -10.42 3.13 -19.95
C GLN A 23 -11.35 2.10 -19.30
N TYR A 24 -11.85 1.11 -20.05
CA TYR A 24 -12.88 0.20 -19.54
C TYR A 24 -12.46 -1.27 -19.50
N MET A 25 -11.60 -1.70 -20.40
CA MET A 25 -11.25 -3.13 -20.50
C MET A 25 -9.87 -3.44 -19.89
N PHE A 26 -8.97 -2.47 -19.95
CA PHE A 26 -7.62 -2.56 -19.36
C PHE A 26 -7.42 -1.57 -18.23
N ALA A 27 -8.47 -0.88 -17.79
CA ALA A 27 -8.40 -0.04 -16.59
C ALA A 27 -8.05 -0.95 -15.41
N PRO A 28 -6.87 -0.81 -14.83
CA PRO A 28 -6.44 -1.68 -13.75
C PRO A 28 -7.29 -1.39 -12.51
N THR A 29 -7.76 -2.44 -11.88
CA THR A 29 -8.50 -2.37 -10.61
C THR A 29 -7.51 -2.18 -9.46
N THR A 30 -7.46 -1.00 -8.87
CA THR A 30 -6.35 -0.53 -8.05
C THR A 30 -6.50 -0.62 -6.56
N GLU A 31 -7.46 -1.31 -6.03
CA GLU A 31 -7.61 -1.33 -4.59
C GLU A 31 -7.38 -2.72 -4.01
N PHE A 32 -6.17 -2.90 -3.45
CA PHE A 32 -5.93 -3.93 -2.44
C PHE A 32 -6.74 -3.56 -1.19
N ASN A 33 -8.04 -3.83 -1.22
CA ASN A 33 -8.89 -3.65 -0.06
C ASN A 33 -8.81 -4.89 0.83
N VAL A 34 -8.19 -4.73 1.98
CA VAL A 34 -8.20 -5.72 3.08
C VAL A 34 -9.58 -5.85 3.72
N SER A 35 -10.58 -5.14 3.23
CA SER A 35 -11.95 -5.18 3.73
C SER A 35 -12.68 -6.37 3.15
N GLY A 36 -13.29 -7.18 4.00
CA GLY A 36 -14.17 -8.26 3.57
C GLY A 36 -15.26 -7.76 2.61
N ALA A 37 -15.72 -8.64 1.71
CA ALA A 37 -16.70 -8.36 0.68
C ALA A 37 -17.94 -7.67 1.24
N SER A 38 -18.44 -6.65 0.54
CA SER A 38 -19.71 -5.99 0.85
C SER A 38 -20.88 -6.95 0.64
N LYS A 39 -22.06 -6.59 1.18
CA LYS A 39 -23.28 -7.39 0.93
C LYS A 39 -23.67 -7.45 -0.54
N ASP A 40 -23.34 -6.41 -1.31
CA ASP A 40 -23.66 -6.36 -2.73
C ASP A 40 -22.75 -7.26 -3.55
N ASP A 41 -21.48 -7.39 -3.17
CA ASP A 41 -20.51 -8.27 -3.83
C ASP A 41 -20.83 -9.76 -3.67
N THR A 42 -21.56 -10.12 -2.62
CA THR A 42 -21.87 -11.52 -2.30
C THR A 42 -23.22 -12.03 -2.82
N LYS A 43 -23.98 -11.22 -3.57
CA LYS A 43 -25.35 -11.58 -4.04
C LYS A 43 -25.42 -12.88 -4.85
N ASN A 44 -24.40 -13.17 -5.64
CA ASN A 44 -24.34 -14.34 -6.52
C ASN A 44 -23.78 -15.59 -5.83
N PHE A 45 -23.50 -15.51 -4.54
CA PHE A 45 -22.89 -16.58 -3.77
C PHE A 45 -23.81 -17.06 -2.65
N PRO A 46 -23.63 -18.31 -2.16
CA PRO A 46 -24.40 -18.80 -1.03
C PRO A 46 -24.12 -17.99 0.24
N ASN A 47 -25.14 -17.80 1.06
CA ASN A 47 -24.98 -17.10 2.33
C ASN A 47 -24.29 -17.98 3.35
N VAL A 48 -22.97 -17.82 3.47
CA VAL A 48 -22.12 -18.51 4.44
C VAL A 48 -21.99 -17.68 5.69
N LYS A 49 -22.25 -18.26 6.87
CA LYS A 49 -22.22 -17.53 8.17
C LYS A 49 -20.82 -17.44 8.77
N GLU A 50 -19.95 -18.40 8.50
CA GLU A 50 -18.63 -18.51 9.14
C GLU A 50 -17.51 -18.11 8.18
N GLY A 51 -16.44 -17.53 8.74
CA GLY A 51 -15.24 -17.14 8.01
C GLY A 51 -15.31 -15.74 7.39
N ARG A 52 -14.13 -15.23 7.04
CA ARG A 52 -13.99 -13.97 6.30
C ARG A 52 -14.21 -14.22 4.82
N LYS A 53 -14.94 -13.36 4.15
CA LYS A 53 -15.31 -13.47 2.75
C LYS A 53 -14.50 -12.50 1.92
N TYR A 54 -13.93 -13.00 0.84
CA TYR A 54 -13.18 -12.23 -0.14
C TYR A 54 -13.73 -12.54 -1.52
N VAL A 55 -14.16 -11.53 -2.26
CA VAL A 55 -14.67 -11.70 -3.63
C VAL A 55 -13.59 -11.33 -4.62
N SER A 56 -13.44 -12.12 -5.70
CA SER A 56 -12.46 -11.84 -6.76
C SER A 56 -12.82 -10.58 -7.54
N TYR A 57 -11.85 -10.00 -8.25
CA TYR A 57 -11.97 -8.74 -8.98
C TYR A 57 -13.14 -8.74 -9.99
N ASP A 58 -13.41 -9.88 -10.61
CA ASP A 58 -14.49 -10.06 -11.62
C ASP A 58 -15.80 -10.60 -11.04
N HIS A 59 -15.89 -10.75 -9.71
CA HIS A 59 -17.03 -11.30 -8.98
C HIS A 59 -17.42 -12.74 -9.40
N GLN A 60 -16.49 -13.52 -9.99
CA GLN A 60 -16.72 -14.91 -10.37
C GLN A 60 -16.43 -15.88 -9.24
N PHE A 61 -15.59 -15.51 -8.27
CA PHE A 61 -15.19 -16.35 -7.15
C PHE A 61 -15.33 -15.64 -5.81
N MET A 62 -15.72 -16.41 -4.80
CA MET A 62 -15.70 -15.98 -3.40
C MET A 62 -14.91 -16.98 -2.56
N ALA A 63 -13.87 -16.51 -1.91
CA ALA A 63 -13.16 -17.26 -0.89
C ALA A 63 -13.81 -17.07 0.48
N VAL A 64 -14.02 -18.15 1.20
CA VAL A 64 -14.40 -18.14 2.61
C VAL A 64 -13.24 -18.70 3.41
N VAL A 65 -12.63 -17.85 4.22
CA VAL A 65 -11.36 -18.10 4.91
C VAL A 65 -11.57 -18.14 6.41
N THR A 66 -11.12 -19.22 7.04
CA THR A 66 -10.88 -19.32 8.47
C THR A 66 -9.40 -19.57 8.71
N ASP A 67 -8.95 -19.69 9.96
CA ASP A 67 -7.53 -19.91 10.26
C ASP A 67 -7.00 -21.24 9.72
N ASP A 68 -7.87 -22.24 9.57
CA ASP A 68 -7.53 -23.62 9.20
C ASP A 68 -8.29 -24.16 7.98
N SER A 69 -9.09 -23.32 7.31
CA SER A 69 -9.94 -23.73 6.19
C SER A 69 -10.06 -22.66 5.12
N LEU A 70 -9.99 -23.08 3.87
CA LEU A 70 -10.25 -22.24 2.69
C LEU A 70 -11.24 -22.96 1.77
N ARG A 71 -12.35 -22.29 1.49
CA ARG A 71 -13.38 -22.75 0.56
C ARG A 71 -13.59 -21.72 -0.54
N ILE A 72 -13.49 -22.16 -1.77
CA ILE A 72 -13.70 -21.32 -2.96
C ILE A 72 -15.07 -21.66 -3.56
N TYR A 73 -15.93 -20.66 -3.65
CA TYR A 73 -17.23 -20.73 -4.30
C TYR A 73 -17.15 -20.05 -5.66
N LYS A 74 -17.74 -20.68 -6.68
CA LYS A 74 -17.93 -20.05 -7.99
C LYS A 74 -19.31 -19.41 -8.05
N ALA A 75 -19.44 -18.27 -8.71
CA ALA A 75 -20.72 -17.56 -8.84
C ALA A 75 -21.78 -18.45 -9.47
N GLY A 76 -22.97 -18.46 -8.85
CA GLY A 76 -24.09 -19.33 -9.27
C GLY A 76 -23.99 -20.78 -8.78
N GLU A 77 -22.90 -21.19 -8.14
CA GLU A 77 -22.73 -22.53 -7.57
C GLU A 77 -22.89 -22.49 -6.04
N SER A 78 -23.57 -23.53 -5.50
CA SER A 78 -23.77 -23.63 -4.05
C SER A 78 -22.70 -24.48 -3.35
N LYS A 79 -21.98 -25.32 -4.10
CA LYS A 79 -20.97 -26.23 -3.57
C LYS A 79 -19.58 -25.65 -3.75
N PRO A 80 -18.79 -25.47 -2.66
CA PRO A 80 -17.43 -24.97 -2.77
C PRO A 80 -16.44 -26.07 -3.13
N THR A 81 -15.31 -25.66 -3.69
CA THR A 81 -14.07 -26.44 -3.66
C THR A 81 -13.31 -26.11 -2.38
N THR A 82 -12.94 -27.15 -1.63
CA THR A 82 -12.14 -27.00 -0.40
C THR A 82 -10.66 -27.16 -0.75
N VAL A 83 -9.86 -26.14 -0.45
CA VAL A 83 -8.42 -26.15 -0.70
C VAL A 83 -7.73 -26.97 0.40
N ASN A 84 -6.84 -27.88 -0.01
CA ASN A 84 -6.05 -28.67 0.94
C ASN A 84 -4.85 -27.86 1.44
N LEU A 85 -4.93 -27.38 2.66
CA LEU A 85 -3.86 -26.58 3.29
C LEU A 85 -2.64 -27.39 3.74
N LYS A 86 -2.66 -28.72 3.58
CA LYS A 86 -1.53 -29.63 3.95
C LYS A 86 -1.11 -29.47 5.43
N GLY A 87 -2.07 -29.27 6.32
CA GLY A 87 -1.84 -29.09 7.77
C GLY A 87 -1.29 -27.71 8.17
N ARG A 88 -1.35 -26.72 7.28
CA ARG A 88 -0.96 -25.33 7.56
C ARG A 88 -2.18 -24.49 7.91
N SER A 89 -1.96 -23.42 8.65
CA SER A 89 -2.99 -22.39 8.94
C SER A 89 -2.80 -21.17 8.06
N ILE A 90 -3.88 -20.38 7.87
CA ILE A 90 -3.89 -19.17 7.05
C ILE A 90 -3.71 -17.94 7.94
N SER A 91 -2.72 -17.11 7.66
CA SER A 91 -2.52 -15.82 8.33
C SER A 91 -2.90 -14.62 7.47
N TYR A 92 -2.90 -14.79 6.15
CA TYR A 92 -3.21 -13.76 5.18
C TYR A 92 -3.89 -14.37 3.95
N PHE A 93 -4.87 -13.68 3.41
CA PHE A 93 -5.50 -14.00 2.13
C PHE A 93 -5.93 -12.71 1.45
N ASN A 94 -5.63 -12.57 0.17
CA ASN A 94 -6.23 -11.54 -0.68
C ASN A 94 -6.23 -11.97 -2.14
N TRP A 95 -7.30 -11.60 -2.87
CA TRP A 95 -7.34 -11.73 -4.32
C TRP A 95 -6.42 -10.71 -4.97
N MET A 96 -5.84 -11.05 -6.11
CA MET A 96 -5.17 -10.09 -6.97
C MET A 96 -6.22 -9.19 -7.63
N PRO A 97 -5.91 -7.89 -7.86
CA PRO A 97 -6.89 -6.94 -8.37
C PRO A 97 -7.18 -7.08 -9.87
N ASP A 98 -6.36 -7.84 -10.61
CA ASP A 98 -6.36 -7.93 -12.06
C ASP A 98 -6.68 -9.33 -12.62
N ARG A 99 -6.73 -10.35 -11.76
CA ARG A 99 -6.89 -11.76 -12.16
C ARG A 99 -7.43 -12.62 -11.03
N ASN A 100 -8.00 -13.78 -11.37
CA ASN A 100 -8.55 -14.76 -10.42
C ASN A 100 -7.46 -15.59 -9.73
N TYR A 101 -6.43 -14.91 -9.24
CA TYR A 101 -5.38 -15.46 -8.40
C TYR A 101 -5.44 -14.83 -7.01
N ALA A 102 -5.10 -15.61 -6.01
CA ALA A 102 -4.96 -15.10 -4.65
C ALA A 102 -3.53 -15.27 -4.13
N ILE A 103 -3.11 -14.35 -3.27
CA ILE A 103 -1.90 -14.45 -2.47
C ILE A 103 -2.32 -14.87 -1.07
N MET A 104 -1.70 -15.91 -0.55
CA MET A 104 -1.94 -16.44 0.77
C MET A 104 -0.67 -16.44 1.61
N GLY A 105 -0.82 -16.10 2.88
CA GLY A 105 0.18 -16.36 3.91
C GLY A 105 -0.21 -17.60 4.69
N LEU A 106 0.56 -18.66 4.54
CA LEU A 106 0.37 -19.93 5.25
C LEU A 106 1.47 -20.10 6.29
N TYR A 107 1.16 -20.80 7.37
CA TYR A 107 2.15 -21.04 8.42
C TYR A 107 1.92 -22.35 9.17
N THR A 108 3.01 -22.83 9.73
CA THR A 108 3.05 -23.82 10.82
C THR A 108 3.84 -23.20 11.98
N ASP A 109 4.09 -23.95 13.03
CA ASP A 109 4.91 -23.49 14.16
C ASP A 109 6.31 -23.02 13.74
N ASN A 110 6.89 -23.63 12.70
CA ASN A 110 8.29 -23.43 12.32
C ASN A 110 8.48 -22.83 10.94
N LYS A 111 7.42 -22.73 10.12
CA LYS A 111 7.52 -22.33 8.72
C LYS A 111 6.48 -21.26 8.37
N VAL A 112 6.87 -20.36 7.52
CA VAL A 112 5.99 -19.38 6.88
C VAL A 112 6.14 -19.55 5.37
N VAL A 113 5.02 -19.65 4.70
CA VAL A 113 4.94 -19.93 3.26
C VAL A 113 4.07 -18.87 2.61
N MET A 114 4.54 -18.29 1.50
CA MET A 114 3.70 -17.57 0.57
C MET A 114 3.17 -18.56 -0.46
N ALA A 115 1.86 -18.62 -0.64
CA ALA A 115 1.23 -19.44 -1.66
C ALA A 115 0.47 -18.56 -2.65
N ARG A 116 0.50 -18.96 -3.93
CA ARG A 116 -0.33 -18.40 -5.00
C ARG A 116 -1.38 -19.45 -5.37
N LEU A 117 -2.64 -19.05 -5.33
CA LEU A 117 -3.78 -19.90 -5.62
C LEU A 117 -4.44 -19.41 -6.91
N ASN A 118 -4.65 -20.31 -7.86
CA ASN A 118 -5.51 -20.07 -9.02
C ASN A 118 -6.95 -20.45 -8.65
N ALA A 119 -7.91 -19.54 -8.80
CA ALA A 119 -9.31 -19.82 -8.49
C ALA A 119 -9.95 -20.88 -9.41
N ASP A 120 -9.48 -20.99 -10.66
CA ASP A 120 -9.94 -22.01 -11.62
C ASP A 120 -9.36 -23.40 -11.36
N ASP A 121 -8.23 -23.47 -10.63
CA ASP A 121 -7.55 -24.72 -10.26
C ASP A 121 -7.03 -24.64 -8.82
N PRO A 122 -7.94 -24.60 -7.83
CA PRO A 122 -7.57 -24.36 -6.44
C PRO A 122 -6.89 -25.54 -5.75
N GLU A 123 -6.76 -26.69 -6.42
CA GLU A 123 -6.05 -27.86 -5.91
C GLU A 123 -4.54 -27.81 -6.14
N HIS A 124 -4.09 -26.97 -7.10
CA HIS A 124 -2.68 -26.82 -7.48
C HIS A 124 -2.15 -25.45 -7.10
N GLU A 125 -1.85 -25.25 -5.83
CA GLU A 125 -1.21 -24.04 -5.33
C GLU A 125 0.31 -24.07 -5.59
N VAL A 126 0.90 -22.90 -5.85
CA VAL A 126 2.36 -22.73 -5.93
C VAL A 126 2.87 -22.11 -4.64
N ASP A 127 3.71 -22.83 -3.94
CA ASP A 127 4.24 -22.48 -2.62
C ASP A 127 5.68 -21.99 -2.69
N THR A 128 6.00 -20.98 -1.88
CA THR A 128 7.36 -20.50 -1.64
C THR A 128 7.59 -20.36 -0.13
N GLU A 129 8.48 -21.15 0.42
CA GLU A 129 8.87 -21.05 1.83
C GLU A 129 9.76 -19.82 2.03
N LEU A 130 9.49 -19.05 3.09
CA LEU A 130 10.32 -17.91 3.46
C LEU A 130 11.46 -18.36 4.35
N GLU A 131 12.68 -18.07 3.91
CA GLU A 131 13.90 -18.40 4.66
C GLU A 131 14.15 -17.42 5.82
N ASP A 132 14.90 -17.85 6.83
CA ASP A 132 15.32 -17.04 7.99
C ASP A 132 14.16 -16.37 8.75
N VAL A 133 12.99 -17.01 8.80
CA VAL A 133 11.85 -16.46 9.52
C VAL A 133 11.83 -17.00 10.96
N PRO A 134 11.77 -16.12 11.98
CA PRO A 134 11.65 -16.56 13.37
C PRO A 134 10.40 -17.41 13.61
N LYS A 135 10.52 -18.37 14.54
CA LYS A 135 9.37 -19.17 14.97
C LYS A 135 8.20 -18.29 15.41
N GLY A 136 7.00 -18.67 15.01
CA GLY A 136 5.78 -17.95 15.35
C GLY A 136 5.45 -16.75 14.47
N SER A 137 6.29 -16.47 13.45
CA SER A 137 6.03 -15.38 12.48
C SER A 137 4.82 -15.65 11.59
N ARG A 138 4.24 -14.58 11.04
CA ARG A 138 3.03 -14.64 10.18
C ARG A 138 3.14 -13.59 9.08
N ILE A 139 2.73 -13.92 7.85
CA ILE A 139 2.43 -12.92 6.83
C ILE A 139 1.15 -12.20 7.28
N VAL A 140 1.19 -10.87 7.35
CA VAL A 140 0.05 -10.05 7.81
C VAL A 140 -0.42 -9.07 6.77
N ASP A 141 0.38 -8.86 5.71
CA ASP A 141 0.05 -7.96 4.60
C ASP A 141 0.90 -8.32 3.38
N ALA A 142 0.41 -7.97 2.17
CA ALA A 142 1.17 -8.10 0.94
C ALA A 142 0.83 -6.96 -0.03
N ALA A 143 1.82 -6.54 -0.81
CA ALA A 143 1.67 -5.59 -1.91
C ALA A 143 2.13 -6.27 -3.21
N TYR A 144 1.37 -6.09 -4.27
CA TYR A 144 1.59 -6.75 -5.55
C TYR A 144 1.71 -5.72 -6.69
N SER A 145 2.74 -5.88 -7.53
CA SER A 145 2.90 -5.13 -8.78
C SER A 145 2.45 -5.97 -9.96
N GLU A 146 1.38 -5.54 -10.62
CA GLU A 146 0.71 -6.30 -11.68
C GLU A 146 1.60 -6.53 -12.90
N ALA A 147 2.27 -5.46 -13.38
CA ALA A 147 3.08 -5.54 -14.60
C ALA A 147 4.43 -6.23 -14.37
N THR A 148 5.01 -6.11 -13.16
CA THR A 148 6.30 -6.73 -12.84
C THR A 148 6.18 -8.12 -12.21
N ASN A 149 4.96 -8.54 -11.81
CA ASN A 149 4.68 -9.77 -11.05
C ASN A 149 5.49 -9.91 -9.76
N VAL A 150 5.87 -8.78 -9.16
CA VAL A 150 6.59 -8.75 -7.88
C VAL A 150 5.60 -8.69 -6.72
N VAL A 151 5.84 -9.48 -5.69
CA VAL A 151 5.07 -9.48 -4.45
C VAL A 151 5.98 -9.13 -3.29
N TYR A 152 5.58 -8.12 -2.52
CA TYR A 152 6.18 -7.81 -1.24
C TYR A 152 5.28 -8.30 -0.11
N MET A 153 5.85 -9.06 0.81
CA MET A 153 5.13 -9.63 1.95
C MET A 153 5.63 -9.01 3.24
N LYS A 154 4.71 -8.50 4.05
CA LYS A 154 4.98 -8.01 5.39
C LYS A 154 4.78 -9.15 6.39
N VAL A 155 5.86 -9.56 7.01
CA VAL A 155 5.91 -10.65 7.98
C VAL A 155 6.05 -10.09 9.39
N LYS A 156 5.04 -10.28 10.22
CA LYS A 156 5.09 -9.97 11.65
C LYS A 156 5.95 -11.02 12.34
N VAL A 157 7.06 -10.61 12.93
CA VAL A 157 7.98 -11.50 13.65
C VAL A 157 7.79 -11.43 15.18
N ARG A 158 7.28 -10.29 15.66
CA ARG A 158 6.80 -10.04 17.02
C ARG A 158 6.01 -8.74 17.02
N GLU A 159 5.44 -8.36 18.15
CA GLU A 159 4.73 -7.08 18.28
C GLU A 159 5.64 -5.90 17.96
N GLY A 160 5.17 -4.97 17.10
CA GLY A 160 5.92 -3.81 16.63
C GLY A 160 7.20 -4.14 15.84
N ALA A 161 7.35 -5.37 15.33
CA ALA A 161 8.50 -5.74 14.52
C ALA A 161 8.13 -6.62 13.33
N TYR A 162 8.49 -6.15 12.16
CA TYR A 162 8.17 -6.73 10.87
C TYR A 162 9.43 -6.96 10.03
N ARG A 163 9.35 -7.91 9.11
CA ARG A 163 10.30 -8.12 8.02
C ARG A 163 9.58 -8.06 6.70
N ILE A 164 10.27 -7.62 5.66
CA ILE A 164 9.76 -7.62 4.30
C ILE A 164 10.51 -8.69 3.50
N TYR A 165 9.74 -9.47 2.76
CA TYR A 165 10.24 -10.41 1.76
C TYR A 165 9.70 -10.01 0.40
N ARG A 166 10.52 -10.14 -0.63
CA ARG A 166 10.16 -9.87 -2.02
C ARG A 166 10.28 -11.16 -2.81
N THR A 167 9.24 -11.50 -3.54
CA THR A 167 9.23 -12.60 -4.51
C THR A 167 9.02 -12.02 -5.89
N ASP A 168 9.83 -12.42 -6.86
CA ASP A 168 9.68 -11.99 -8.26
C ASP A 168 8.88 -12.98 -9.11
N ALA A 169 8.82 -12.70 -10.43
CA ALA A 169 8.10 -13.53 -11.39
C ALA A 169 8.65 -14.96 -11.52
N ASN A 170 9.92 -15.18 -11.17
CA ASN A 170 10.56 -16.50 -11.20
C ASN A 170 10.43 -17.26 -9.87
N TYR A 171 9.66 -16.71 -8.92
CA TYR A 171 9.52 -17.22 -7.55
C TYR A 171 10.80 -17.10 -6.71
N ASP A 172 11.80 -16.36 -7.17
CA ASP A 172 12.97 -16.05 -6.36
C ASP A 172 12.57 -15.15 -5.20
N THR A 173 12.71 -15.68 -4.00
CA THR A 173 12.29 -15.00 -2.77
C THR A 173 13.48 -14.59 -1.94
N ARG A 174 13.53 -13.32 -1.56
CA ARG A 174 14.59 -12.78 -0.71
C ARG A 174 14.05 -11.84 0.35
N ARG A 175 14.74 -11.78 1.46
CA ARG A 175 14.49 -10.77 2.48
C ARG A 175 14.98 -9.41 2.00
N VAL A 176 14.14 -8.37 2.19
CA VAL A 176 14.52 -6.97 1.98
C VAL A 176 14.84 -6.35 3.33
N TYR A 177 16.05 -5.79 3.45
CA TYR A 177 16.48 -5.16 4.70
C TYR A 177 15.92 -3.75 4.79
N MET A 178 15.14 -3.49 5.83
CA MET A 178 14.38 -2.28 6.05
C MET A 178 15.14 -1.27 6.90
N GLN A 179 14.85 0.02 6.71
CA GLN A 179 15.37 1.11 7.56
C GLN A 179 14.61 1.26 8.88
N ALA A 180 13.53 0.50 9.06
CA ALA A 180 12.70 0.48 10.26
C ALA A 180 12.33 -0.96 10.63
N THR A 181 12.00 -1.21 11.90
CA THR A 181 11.42 -2.47 12.36
C THR A 181 9.92 -2.39 12.51
N ASP A 182 9.40 -1.24 12.94
CA ASP A 182 7.97 -1.00 13.09
C ASP A 182 7.43 -0.36 11.81
N ILE A 183 6.88 -1.22 10.95
CA ILE A 183 6.44 -0.88 9.60
C ILE A 183 4.92 -0.75 9.61
N GLY A 184 4.42 0.36 9.11
CA GLY A 184 3.00 0.61 8.94
C GLY A 184 2.44 -0.03 7.67
N ARG A 185 1.69 0.72 6.88
CA ARG A 185 1.14 0.24 5.60
C ARG A 185 2.23 0.05 4.56
N ILE A 186 1.99 -0.87 3.64
CA ILE A 186 2.88 -1.15 2.52
C ILE A 186 2.12 -1.01 1.20
N ALA A 187 2.82 -0.60 0.15
CA ALA A 187 2.33 -0.64 -1.22
C ALA A 187 3.50 -0.74 -2.21
N VAL A 188 3.19 -1.03 -3.46
CA VAL A 188 4.12 -1.02 -4.59
C VAL A 188 3.40 -0.41 -5.79
N PHE A 189 4.12 0.26 -6.70
CA PHE A 189 3.50 0.71 -7.94
C PHE A 189 3.08 -0.47 -8.81
N TYR A 190 1.98 -0.30 -9.55
CA TYR A 190 1.40 -1.38 -10.35
C TYR A 190 2.32 -1.87 -11.47
N ASP A 191 3.16 -0.98 -12.03
CA ASP A 191 4.02 -1.19 -13.20
C ASP A 191 5.52 -1.02 -12.92
N GLU A 192 5.89 -0.72 -11.67
CA GLU A 192 7.29 -0.55 -11.27
C GLU A 192 7.57 -1.26 -9.96
N ASP A 193 8.78 -1.77 -9.82
CA ASP A 193 9.26 -2.38 -8.58
C ASP A 193 9.73 -1.29 -7.57
N ASN A 194 8.85 -0.31 -7.32
CA ASN A 194 9.03 0.74 -6.32
C ASN A 194 8.11 0.46 -5.13
N PHE A 195 8.69 0.01 -4.05
CA PHE A 195 7.99 -0.38 -2.82
C PHE A 195 8.00 0.73 -1.79
N PHE A 196 6.87 0.94 -1.13
CA PHE A 196 6.64 2.00 -0.15
C PHE A 196 6.22 1.45 1.21
N TYR A 197 6.69 2.10 2.28
CA TYR A 197 6.21 1.87 3.64
C TYR A 197 6.42 3.08 4.53
N ASP A 198 5.68 3.16 5.64
CA ASP A 198 5.93 4.14 6.70
C ASP A 198 6.62 3.51 7.91
N ASN A 199 7.54 4.26 8.51
CA ASN A 199 8.08 3.99 9.83
C ASN A 199 7.11 4.56 10.87
N VAL A 200 6.41 3.69 11.59
CA VAL A 200 5.38 4.10 12.56
C VAL A 200 5.93 4.99 13.67
N ARG A 201 7.22 4.81 14.02
CA ARG A 201 7.84 5.56 15.12
C ARG A 201 8.24 6.98 14.73
N THR A 202 8.90 7.13 13.58
CA THR A 202 9.44 8.43 13.15
C THR A 202 8.46 9.21 12.28
N GLY A 203 7.55 8.52 11.59
CA GLY A 203 6.68 9.12 10.60
C GLY A 203 7.36 9.38 9.26
N ASP A 204 8.53 8.78 9.03
CA ASP A 204 9.19 8.81 7.73
C ASP A 204 8.52 7.81 6.78
N ILE A 205 8.33 8.21 5.54
CA ILE A 205 7.84 7.35 4.48
C ILE A 205 9.00 7.03 3.55
N PHE A 206 9.29 5.74 3.43
CA PHE A 206 10.39 5.23 2.64
C PHE A 206 9.91 4.69 1.29
N MET A 207 10.72 4.90 0.27
CA MET A 207 10.64 4.21 -1.01
C MET A 207 11.89 3.36 -1.23
N PHE A 208 11.69 2.13 -1.64
CA PHE A 208 12.72 1.18 -2.06
C PHE A 208 12.62 0.91 -3.55
N ASN A 209 13.72 1.04 -4.29
CA ASN A 209 13.81 0.61 -5.67
C ASN A 209 14.23 -0.87 -5.69
N GLY A 210 13.35 -1.76 -6.10
CA GLY A 210 13.60 -3.21 -6.10
C GLY A 210 14.57 -3.67 -7.18
N VAL A 211 14.76 -2.88 -8.24
CA VAL A 211 15.67 -3.16 -9.35
C VAL A 211 17.09 -2.70 -9.03
N GLU A 212 17.25 -1.44 -8.71
CA GLU A 212 18.56 -0.81 -8.45
C GLU A 212 19.02 -0.98 -7.01
N GLY A 213 18.09 -1.24 -6.11
CA GLY A 213 18.32 -1.19 -4.67
C GLY A 213 18.30 0.24 -4.13
N GLY A 214 18.45 0.36 -2.81
CA GLY A 214 18.55 1.65 -2.14
C GLY A 214 17.21 2.17 -1.60
N TRP A 215 17.35 3.01 -0.57
CA TRP A 215 16.26 3.59 0.20
C TRP A 215 16.30 5.11 0.14
N ARG A 216 15.15 5.73 0.08
CA ARG A 216 15.04 7.18 0.28
C ARG A 216 13.78 7.52 1.05
N VAL A 217 13.86 8.56 1.89
CA VAL A 217 12.69 9.21 2.50
C VAL A 217 12.06 10.10 1.45
N ILE A 218 10.75 10.05 1.32
CA ILE A 218 10.02 10.77 0.26
C ILE A 218 9.08 11.86 0.79
N ASN A 219 8.64 11.79 2.05
CA ASN A 219 7.73 12.78 2.64
C ASN A 219 8.45 14.08 3.02
N PRO A 220 7.72 15.20 3.11
CA PRO A 220 8.22 16.46 3.70
C PRO A 220 8.64 16.27 5.16
N PRO A 221 9.39 17.23 5.75
CA PRO A 221 9.68 17.23 7.18
C PRO A 221 8.39 17.19 8.02
N GLY A 222 8.36 16.31 9.02
CA GLY A 222 7.20 16.14 9.91
C GLY A 222 6.84 14.68 10.11
N ARG A 223 5.79 14.44 10.90
CA ARG A 223 5.27 13.09 11.16
C ARG A 223 4.16 12.75 10.20
N PHE A 224 4.40 11.77 9.35
CA PHE A 224 3.45 11.30 8.35
C PHE A 224 3.15 9.82 8.49
N ARG A 225 2.00 9.41 7.97
CA ARG A 225 1.61 8.02 7.79
C ARG A 225 1.28 7.77 6.33
N PHE A 226 1.64 6.61 5.84
CA PHE A 226 1.41 6.22 4.47
C PHE A 226 -0.01 5.69 4.29
N ILE A 227 -0.77 6.26 3.35
CA ILE A 227 -2.13 5.81 3.03
C ILE A 227 -2.09 4.78 1.92
N GLY A 228 -1.39 5.07 0.81
CA GLY A 228 -1.30 4.19 -0.34
C GLY A 228 -0.79 4.89 -1.59
N VAL A 229 -0.85 4.17 -2.71
CA VAL A 229 -0.56 4.68 -4.05
C VAL A 229 -1.68 4.30 -5.00
N ASP A 230 -1.92 5.10 -6.04
CA ASP A 230 -2.87 4.76 -7.08
C ASP A 230 -2.17 4.42 -8.42
N MET A 231 -3.00 4.17 -9.45
CA MET A 231 -2.53 3.80 -10.79
C MET A 231 -1.80 4.93 -11.51
N ASP A 232 -2.14 6.17 -11.20
CA ASP A 232 -1.45 7.35 -11.75
C ASP A 232 -0.13 7.64 -11.03
N LYS A 233 0.33 6.67 -10.19
CA LYS A 233 1.51 6.78 -9.34
C LYS A 233 1.45 7.97 -8.38
N THR A 234 0.23 8.37 -8.04
CA THR A 234 0.01 9.36 -6.98
C THR A 234 0.18 8.68 -5.64
N ILE A 235 1.01 9.28 -4.80
CA ILE A 235 1.31 8.80 -3.45
C ILE A 235 0.46 9.62 -2.48
N TYR A 236 -0.29 8.93 -1.61
CA TYR A 236 -1.16 9.52 -0.61
C TYR A 236 -0.57 9.33 0.78
N ILE A 237 -0.40 10.42 1.52
CA ILE A 237 0.12 10.43 2.87
C ILE A 237 -0.72 11.33 3.76
N ALA A 238 -0.77 11.05 5.06
CA ALA A 238 -1.43 11.91 6.03
C ALA A 238 -0.41 12.46 7.03
N ARG A 239 -0.42 13.77 7.26
CA ARG A 239 0.22 14.36 8.43
C ARG A 239 -0.60 13.95 9.66
N VAL A 240 0.07 13.44 10.70
CA VAL A 240 -0.59 12.95 11.90
C VAL A 240 -0.06 13.63 13.15
N ASP A 241 -0.90 13.69 14.19
CA ASP A 241 -0.52 14.12 15.54
C ASP A 241 0.20 13.01 16.33
N GLU A 242 0.48 13.25 17.60
CA GLU A 242 1.14 12.30 18.50
C GLU A 242 0.28 11.08 18.80
N ASP A 243 -1.04 11.23 18.77
CA ASP A 243 -2.04 10.18 19.01
C ASP A 243 -2.36 9.40 17.72
N ASN A 244 -1.64 9.66 16.62
CA ASN A 244 -1.84 9.03 15.32
C ASN A 244 -3.19 9.35 14.67
N ASN A 245 -3.73 10.55 14.92
CA ASN A 245 -4.88 11.06 14.18
C ASN A 245 -4.41 11.83 12.94
N ALA A 246 -5.10 11.62 11.83
CA ALA A 246 -4.87 12.36 10.60
C ALA A 246 -5.39 13.79 10.72
N LEU A 247 -4.54 14.75 10.38
CA LEU A 247 -4.83 16.18 10.38
C LEU A 247 -5.00 16.73 8.96
N THR A 248 -4.12 16.32 8.06
CA THR A 248 -4.08 16.82 6.68
C THR A 248 -3.61 15.71 5.75
N VAL A 249 -4.30 15.55 4.64
CA VAL A 249 -3.91 14.65 3.55
C VAL A 249 -3.06 15.41 2.55
N TYR A 250 -1.97 14.77 2.11
CA TYR A 250 -1.09 15.23 1.06
C TYR A 250 -1.08 14.23 -0.08
N THR A 251 -0.96 14.73 -1.29
CA THR A 251 -0.67 13.92 -2.47
C THR A 251 0.64 14.37 -3.11
N GLY A 252 1.32 13.44 -3.75
CA GLY A 252 2.57 13.73 -4.43
C GLY A 252 2.95 12.67 -5.44
N LYS A 253 3.99 12.96 -6.22
CA LYS A 253 4.62 12.00 -7.14
C LYS A 253 6.13 12.00 -6.91
N LEU A 254 6.77 10.87 -7.22
CA LEU A 254 8.23 10.78 -7.12
C LEU A 254 8.89 11.84 -7.99
N GLY A 255 9.83 12.61 -7.41
CA GLY A 255 10.55 13.67 -8.09
C GLY A 255 9.80 15.01 -8.22
N VAL A 256 8.52 15.06 -7.85
CA VAL A 256 7.71 16.30 -7.91
C VAL A 256 7.50 16.90 -6.51
N GLY A 257 7.38 16.03 -5.49
CA GLY A 257 7.10 16.43 -4.11
C GLY A 257 5.63 16.28 -3.73
N PHE A 258 5.27 16.76 -2.53
CA PHE A 258 3.95 16.60 -1.93
C PHE A 258 3.28 17.95 -1.72
N GLN A 259 1.95 17.98 -1.91
CA GLN A 259 1.10 19.15 -1.66
C GLN A 259 -0.09 18.75 -0.77
N PRO A 260 -0.54 19.61 0.17
CA PRO A 260 -1.74 19.37 0.95
C PRO A 260 -2.96 19.47 0.04
N VAL A 261 -3.86 18.50 0.15
CA VAL A 261 -5.08 18.43 -0.68
C VAL A 261 -6.36 18.44 0.13
N TYR A 262 -6.29 18.01 1.41
CA TYR A 262 -7.44 18.01 2.29
C TYR A 262 -7.03 18.19 3.75
N LYS A 263 -7.71 19.05 4.50
CA LYS A 263 -7.51 19.26 5.93
C LYS A 263 -8.76 18.84 6.69
N TYR A 264 -8.59 17.96 7.66
CA TYR A 264 -9.70 17.54 8.51
C TYR A 264 -10.12 18.65 9.48
N ASN A 265 -11.41 18.88 9.65
CA ASN A 265 -11.95 19.82 10.64
C ASN A 265 -11.74 19.31 12.06
N HIS A 266 -11.71 17.98 12.23
CA HIS A 266 -11.44 17.30 13.49
C HIS A 266 -10.43 16.19 13.26
N PRO A 267 -9.53 15.91 14.22
CA PRO A 267 -8.60 14.79 14.11
C PRO A 267 -9.35 13.47 13.84
N THR A 268 -8.93 12.74 12.80
CA THR A 268 -9.57 11.49 12.39
C THR A 268 -8.60 10.34 12.62
N THR A 269 -9.03 9.26 13.22
CA THR A 269 -8.19 8.09 13.51
C THR A 269 -7.58 7.54 12.21
N PHE A 270 -6.26 7.61 12.08
CA PHE A 270 -5.55 7.21 10.85
C PHE A 270 -5.83 5.75 10.46
N ASN A 271 -5.92 4.84 11.43
CA ASN A 271 -6.10 3.43 11.14
C ASN A 271 -7.43 3.10 10.43
N GLU A 272 -8.43 3.97 10.56
CA GLU A 272 -9.76 3.81 9.94
C GLU A 272 -9.80 4.35 8.50
N LEU A 273 -8.81 5.15 8.09
CA LEU A 273 -8.75 5.71 6.75
C LEU A 273 -8.28 4.67 5.73
N THR A 274 -9.04 4.48 4.67
CA THR A 274 -8.62 3.72 3.48
C THR A 274 -8.20 4.67 2.36
N LEU A 275 -7.51 4.15 1.34
CA LEU A 275 -7.20 4.93 0.13
C LEU A 275 -8.47 5.35 -0.60
N SER A 276 -9.49 4.49 -0.66
CA SER A 276 -10.80 4.79 -1.26
C SER A 276 -11.46 5.96 -0.57
N ASP A 277 -11.59 5.90 0.76
CA ASP A 277 -12.21 6.97 1.54
C ASP A 277 -11.52 8.32 1.30
N VAL A 278 -10.18 8.31 1.26
CA VAL A 278 -9.39 9.51 1.01
C VAL A 278 -9.59 10.06 -0.40
N LYS A 279 -9.65 9.20 -1.42
CA LYS A 279 -9.93 9.61 -2.80
C LYS A 279 -11.34 10.19 -2.93
N ASP A 280 -12.32 9.59 -2.28
CA ASP A 280 -13.70 10.07 -2.26
C ASP A 280 -13.84 11.42 -1.54
N ILE A 281 -13.15 11.59 -0.41
CA ILE A 281 -13.11 12.86 0.32
C ILE A 281 -12.48 13.96 -0.54
N ILE A 282 -11.36 13.69 -1.21
CA ILE A 282 -10.69 14.67 -2.09
C ILE A 282 -11.60 15.03 -3.26
N LYS A 283 -12.26 14.05 -3.89
CA LYS A 283 -13.17 14.26 -5.02
C LYS A 283 -14.40 15.07 -4.63
N ASN A 284 -15.01 14.75 -3.49
CA ASN A 284 -16.24 15.40 -3.03
C ASN A 284 -15.97 16.71 -2.28
N GLY A 285 -14.83 16.84 -1.62
CA GLY A 285 -14.41 18.05 -0.89
C GLY A 285 -13.90 19.17 -1.78
N SER A 286 -13.67 18.93 -3.07
CA SER A 286 -13.28 19.97 -4.03
C SER A 286 -14.38 21.01 -4.29
N GLU A 287 -15.63 20.77 -3.88
CA GLU A 287 -16.71 21.76 -3.91
C GLU A 287 -16.71 22.71 -2.70
N GLU A 288 -16.02 22.38 -1.60
CA GLU A 288 -15.90 23.21 -0.38
C GLU A 288 -14.48 23.70 -0.07
N THR A 289 -13.50 23.48 -0.94
CA THR A 289 -12.10 23.75 -0.61
C THR A 289 -11.76 25.24 -0.58
N THR A 290 -11.72 25.78 0.62
CA THR A 290 -10.86 26.93 0.92
C THR A 290 -9.41 26.51 0.65
N LYS A 291 -8.68 27.22 -0.22
CA LYS A 291 -7.26 26.98 -0.51
C LYS A 291 -6.49 26.82 0.79
N VAL A 292 -5.93 25.64 1.03
CA VAL A 292 -5.00 25.40 2.13
C VAL A 292 -3.70 26.10 1.78
N THR A 293 -3.50 27.31 2.30
CA THR A 293 -2.22 28.01 2.23
C THR A 293 -1.35 27.51 3.40
N ASP A 294 -0.10 27.14 3.11
CA ASP A 294 0.93 26.79 4.10
C ASP A 294 1.30 28.01 4.95
N ASP A 295 0.57 28.26 6.03
CA ASP A 295 0.83 29.36 6.96
C ASP A 295 1.61 28.94 8.22
N ASP A 296 2.18 27.75 8.27
CA ASP A 296 2.88 27.23 9.45
C ASP A 296 4.44 27.19 9.34
N THR A 297 5.03 28.01 8.45
CA THR A 297 6.51 28.06 8.32
C THR A 297 7.13 29.41 8.70
N SER A 298 6.49 30.22 9.56
CA SER A 298 7.10 31.49 9.97
C SER A 298 6.80 31.85 11.43
N SER A 299 7.45 31.17 12.36
CA SER A 299 7.66 31.73 13.69
C SER A 299 8.84 31.08 14.41
N GLN A 300 10.06 31.40 13.93
CA GLN A 300 11.27 31.44 14.77
C GLN A 300 12.41 32.08 13.97
N SER A 301 12.43 33.43 13.90
CA SER A 301 13.65 34.22 13.85
C SER A 301 13.30 35.70 13.82
N SER A 302 13.15 36.35 14.97
CA SER A 302 13.50 37.73 15.18
C SER A 302 13.30 38.11 16.64
N SER A 303 14.37 38.16 17.38
CA SER A 303 14.68 39.13 18.43
C SER A 303 16.00 38.70 19.07
N GLN A 304 17.08 39.35 18.79
CA GLN A 304 17.60 40.44 19.59
C GLN A 304 18.90 40.97 18.97
N SER A 305 18.82 42.16 18.47
CA SER A 305 19.94 43.07 18.35
C SER A 305 19.69 44.22 19.32
N SER A 306 20.47 44.36 20.39
CA SER A 306 20.73 45.63 21.03
C SER A 306 22.08 45.58 21.77
N SER A 307 23.03 46.20 21.19
CA SER A 307 24.06 47.13 21.67
C SER A 307 24.27 47.21 23.19
N SER A 308 25.53 47.05 23.62
CA SER A 308 26.32 48.12 24.28
C SER A 308 27.72 47.61 24.65
N LYS A 309 28.72 48.23 24.08
CA LYS A 309 29.87 49.01 24.56
C LYS A 309 30.61 48.55 25.79
N SER A 310 31.90 48.29 25.50
CA SER A 310 33.13 48.70 26.23
C SER A 310 33.35 48.23 27.67
N ASN A 311 34.44 47.49 27.94
CA ASN A 311 35.63 48.13 28.49
C ASN A 311 36.85 47.15 28.52
N LYS A 312 38.01 47.74 28.27
CA LYS A 312 39.36 47.22 28.41
C LYS A 312 39.71 46.97 29.87
N SER A 313 40.51 45.95 30.13
CA SER A 313 41.81 46.04 30.88
C SER A 313 42.35 44.60 31.05
N ASN A 314 43.48 44.35 30.45
CA ASN A 314 44.81 44.13 30.95
C ASN A 314 44.95 43.27 32.24
N SER A 315 45.64 42.17 32.11
CA SER A 315 46.99 41.86 32.66
C SER A 315 47.14 40.34 32.80
N GLU A 316 48.10 39.79 32.07
CA GLU A 316 49.37 39.22 32.56
C GLU A 316 49.26 38.02 33.52
N SER A 317 49.71 36.91 33.02
CA SER A 317 50.94 36.14 33.37
C SER A 317 50.82 34.96 34.33
N LYS A 318 51.62 33.96 33.92
CA LYS A 318 52.34 32.89 34.66
C LYS A 318 51.60 31.56 34.83
N LYS A 319 51.98 30.53 34.03
CA LYS A 319 53.14 29.60 34.15
C LYS A 319 53.12 28.65 35.36
N LYS A 320 53.26 27.34 34.98
CA LYS A 320 53.71 26.17 35.78
C LYS A 320 52.58 25.45 36.55
N SER A 321 52.42 24.20 36.36
CA SER A 321 53.25 22.99 36.20
C SER A 321 52.52 21.95 35.38
#